data_fe21efad93e82e3e4899134420211169
#
_entry.id   fe21efad93e82e3e4899134420211169
#
_cell.length_a   1.000
_cell.length_b   1.000
_cell.length_c   1.000
_cell.angle_alpha   90.00
_cell.angle_beta   90.00
_cell.angle_gamma   90.00
#
_symmetry.space_group_name_H-M   'P 1'
#
loop_
_entity.id
_entity.type
_entity.pdbx_description
1 polymer ?
#
loop_
_entity_poly.entity_id
_entity_poly.type
_entity_poly.pdbx_seq_one_letter_code
_entity_poly.pdbx_strand_id
1 'polypeptide(L)'
;MIILSVFLILGAACSTAMPPESSFSDKGHAGAVIGPHGLPITGFEAVSNNEEALIDHMIDLLEKQITKDYPAGEVKRGAHAKTLACLHAEFSVMPDLPDDMKVGLFAEPGVYPAWVRISSASGTVQSDKIKDLRGFAIKIMGVQGERFQPFNRETQTQDFILLSHPTMPLGTVKLFHDAVSDSLNWSPLIFAARIVLTGRFHVLNDLRKALKNQTSSLNIPYWSTTPYLFGPDRCVKYALVPKTVITNSPPPKLTDHYLTDAMEKQLTDHELQFDFMIQIQVDPEHMPVEDAGKAWREDVSPLIKVGTLRIPSQIFRTPEREAFAENLSFSPAHSLADHRPIGGINRARMILYHHLSEFRHSRNDQPLFEPRP
;
A
#
# COMPACT_ATOMS: atom_id res chain seq x y z
N MET A 1 14.15 8.22 -9.39
CA MET A 1 14.29 8.37 -10.85
C MET A 1 13.95 7.09 -11.63
N ILE A 2 13.62 6.00 -10.98
CA ILE A 2 13.53 4.67 -11.60
C ILE A 2 12.18 4.38 -12.28
N ILE A 3 11.09 5.03 -11.92
CA ILE A 3 9.75 4.81 -12.53
C ILE A 3 9.35 5.95 -13.49
N LEU A 4 10.04 7.08 -13.50
CA LEU A 4 9.58 8.30 -14.16
C LEU A 4 10.08 8.52 -15.61
N SER A 5 11.07 7.76 -16.10
CA SER A 5 11.68 7.99 -17.43
C SER A 5 10.96 7.29 -18.60
N VAL A 6 9.80 6.67 -18.37
CA VAL A 6 9.11 5.81 -19.37
C VAL A 6 8.17 6.58 -20.31
N PHE A 7 7.98 7.89 -20.11
CA PHE A 7 6.91 8.64 -20.78
C PHE A 7 7.35 9.55 -21.94
N LEU A 8 8.06 9.03 -22.93
CA LEU A 8 8.04 9.69 -24.24
C LEU A 8 8.22 8.62 -25.34
N ILE A 9 7.28 8.61 -26.29
CA ILE A 9 7.19 7.83 -27.53
C ILE A 9 6.36 6.53 -27.42
N LEU A 10 5.21 6.56 -28.04
CA LEU A 10 4.68 5.72 -29.11
C LEU A 10 3.15 5.69 -29.13
N GLY A 11 2.61 6.02 -30.29
CA GLY A 11 1.19 5.86 -30.64
C GLY A 11 0.90 4.48 -31.20
N ALA A 12 -0.33 4.09 -30.98
CA ALA A 12 -1.20 3.12 -31.65
C ALA A 12 -0.62 1.83 -32.29
N ALA A 13 -1.03 0.69 -31.76
CA ALA A 13 -1.45 -0.48 -32.54
C ALA A 13 -2.31 -1.41 -31.69
N CYS A 14 -3.39 -1.90 -32.28
CA CYS A 14 -4.39 -2.79 -31.71
C CYS A 14 -4.02 -4.25 -32.02
N SER A 15 -4.12 -5.18 -31.05
CA SER A 15 -4.24 -6.61 -31.33
C SER A 15 -4.75 -7.40 -30.13
N THR A 16 -5.56 -8.39 -30.43
CA THR A 16 -6.34 -9.29 -29.59
C THR A 16 -5.50 -10.41 -28.98
N ALA A 17 -5.72 -10.74 -27.70
CA ALA A 17 -5.11 -11.89 -27.04
C ALA A 17 -6.17 -12.79 -26.40
N MET A 18 -5.97 -14.10 -26.52
CA MET A 18 -6.79 -15.18 -25.99
C MET A 18 -6.51 -15.45 -24.50
N PRO A 19 -7.46 -15.99 -23.74
CA PRO A 19 -7.32 -16.27 -22.32
C PRO A 19 -6.69 -17.64 -22.02
N PRO A 20 -6.06 -17.86 -20.87
CA PRO A 20 -5.69 -19.18 -20.38
C PRO A 20 -6.80 -19.82 -19.56
N GLU A 21 -6.95 -21.11 -19.75
CA GLU A 21 -7.89 -21.98 -19.02
C GLU A 21 -7.49 -22.16 -17.56
N SER A 22 -8.47 -22.09 -16.67
CA SER A 22 -8.35 -22.48 -15.27
C SER A 22 -9.31 -23.62 -14.95
N SER A 23 -8.76 -24.73 -14.48
CA SER A 23 -9.53 -25.84 -13.93
C SER A 23 -9.61 -25.68 -12.41
N PHE A 24 -10.81 -25.52 -11.88
CA PHE A 24 -11.09 -25.65 -10.46
C PHE A 24 -11.55 -27.06 -10.13
N SER A 25 -10.97 -27.69 -9.11
CA SER A 25 -11.59 -28.84 -8.45
C SER A 25 -11.20 -28.89 -6.97
N ASP A 26 -12.22 -29.13 -6.21
CA ASP A 26 -12.35 -29.89 -4.98
C ASP A 26 -12.01 -29.25 -3.62
N LYS A 27 -13.09 -29.16 -2.80
CA LYS A 27 -13.05 -28.80 -1.38
C LYS A 27 -12.78 -30.06 -0.55
N GLY A 28 -11.53 -30.19 -0.09
CA GLY A 28 -11.15 -31.15 0.94
C GLY A 28 -10.48 -30.43 2.08
N HIS A 29 -10.76 -30.80 3.33
CA HIS A 29 -10.04 -30.36 4.52
C HIS A 29 -8.58 -30.83 4.43
N ALA A 30 -7.73 -30.04 3.80
CA ALA A 30 -6.30 -30.27 3.75
C ALA A 30 -5.65 -29.40 4.82
N GLY A 31 -4.56 -29.90 5.43
CA GLY A 31 -3.72 -29.11 6.34
C GLY A 31 -3.34 -27.76 5.72
N ALA A 32 -3.05 -26.77 6.55
CA ALA A 32 -2.74 -25.42 6.11
C ALA A 32 -1.72 -25.45 4.96
N VAL A 33 -2.08 -24.94 3.80
CA VAL A 33 -1.16 -24.80 2.67
C VAL A 33 -0.15 -23.72 3.04
N ILE A 34 1.13 -24.01 2.92
CA ILE A 34 2.23 -23.10 3.23
C ILE A 34 2.77 -22.53 1.91
N GLY A 35 2.84 -21.25 1.84
CA GLY A 35 3.38 -20.48 0.72
C GLY A 35 4.80 -19.97 0.97
N PRO A 36 5.25 -18.97 0.18
CA PRO A 36 6.60 -18.39 0.28
C PRO A 36 6.94 -17.97 1.69
N HIS A 37 8.18 -18.24 2.12
CA HIS A 37 8.71 -17.92 3.45
C HIS A 37 7.83 -18.39 4.62
N GLY A 38 7.13 -19.51 4.46
CA GLY A 38 6.30 -20.08 5.51
C GLY A 38 4.97 -19.36 5.75
N LEU A 39 4.58 -18.45 4.87
CA LEU A 39 3.30 -17.75 4.98
C LEU A 39 2.14 -18.75 4.81
N PRO A 40 1.15 -18.75 5.70
CA PRO A 40 -0.03 -19.59 5.53
C PRO A 40 -0.86 -19.09 4.36
N ILE A 41 -1.45 -19.97 3.57
CA ILE A 41 -2.27 -19.67 2.38
C ILE A 41 -3.73 -19.95 2.68
N THR A 42 -4.62 -19.11 2.17
CA THR A 42 -6.09 -19.26 2.29
C THR A 42 -6.67 -19.89 1.02
N GLY A 43 -7.93 -20.34 1.10
CA GLY A 43 -8.68 -20.82 -0.07
C GLY A 43 -8.97 -19.76 -1.14
N PHE A 44 -8.67 -18.49 -0.87
CA PHE A 44 -8.79 -17.39 -1.83
C PHE A 44 -7.55 -17.22 -2.72
N GLU A 45 -6.45 -17.90 -2.39
CA GLU A 45 -5.12 -17.63 -2.94
C GLU A 45 -4.62 -18.77 -3.82
N ALA A 46 -3.86 -18.39 -4.85
CA ALA A 46 -3.15 -19.32 -5.74
C ALA A 46 -1.70 -18.85 -5.88
N VAL A 47 -0.77 -19.61 -5.31
CA VAL A 47 0.67 -19.28 -5.30
C VAL A 47 1.32 -19.82 -6.57
N SER A 48 2.11 -19.00 -7.26
CA SER A 48 2.90 -19.45 -8.41
C SER A 48 4.17 -20.19 -7.96
N ASN A 49 4.60 -21.23 -8.72
CA ASN A 49 5.73 -22.10 -8.36
C ASN A 49 7.07 -21.37 -8.15
N ASN A 50 7.24 -20.17 -8.70
CA ASN A 50 8.48 -19.41 -8.63
C ASN A 50 8.34 -18.13 -7.79
N GLU A 51 7.24 -17.96 -7.06
CA GLU A 51 6.93 -16.72 -6.34
C GLU A 51 8.00 -16.39 -5.28
N GLU A 52 8.43 -17.38 -4.51
CA GLU A 52 9.48 -17.23 -3.49
C GLU A 52 10.80 -16.74 -4.11
N ALA A 53 11.27 -17.39 -5.17
CA ALA A 53 12.50 -17.00 -5.85
C ALA A 53 12.43 -15.57 -6.46
N LEU A 54 11.26 -15.14 -6.92
CA LEU A 54 11.06 -13.77 -7.40
C LEU A 54 11.13 -12.76 -6.26
N ILE A 55 10.58 -13.10 -5.08
CA ILE A 55 10.62 -12.24 -3.89
C ILE A 55 12.05 -12.13 -3.36
N ASP A 56 12.79 -13.25 -3.26
CA ASP A 56 14.18 -13.26 -2.81
C ASP A 56 15.08 -12.41 -3.72
N HIS A 57 14.90 -12.54 -5.04
CA HIS A 57 15.65 -11.71 -5.97
C HIS A 57 15.30 -10.22 -5.84
N MET A 58 14.05 -9.87 -5.53
CA MET A 58 13.68 -8.48 -5.26
C MET A 58 14.32 -7.95 -3.97
N ILE A 59 14.43 -8.76 -2.91
CA ILE A 59 15.15 -8.40 -1.68
C ILE A 59 16.59 -8.02 -2.02
N ASP A 60 17.31 -8.90 -2.70
CA ASP A 60 18.72 -8.68 -3.09
C ASP A 60 18.91 -7.41 -3.90
N LEU A 61 18.04 -7.17 -4.87
CA LEU A 61 18.11 -5.98 -5.73
C LEU A 61 17.86 -4.69 -4.95
N LEU A 62 16.85 -4.70 -4.07
CA LEU A 62 16.47 -3.54 -3.28
C LEU A 62 17.51 -3.23 -2.21
N GLU A 63 18.10 -4.22 -1.54
CA GLU A 63 19.21 -3.99 -0.60
C GLU A 63 20.44 -3.39 -1.27
N LYS A 64 20.83 -3.92 -2.43
CA LYS A 64 21.92 -3.37 -3.23
C LYS A 64 21.65 -1.92 -3.62
N GLN A 65 20.42 -1.62 -4.05
CA GLN A 65 20.04 -0.27 -4.44
C GLN A 65 20.04 0.68 -3.23
N ILE A 66 19.43 0.27 -2.11
CA ILE A 66 19.39 1.06 -0.88
C ILE A 66 20.81 1.36 -0.38
N THR A 67 21.70 0.34 -0.39
CA THR A 67 23.11 0.51 0.02
C THR A 67 23.86 1.47 -0.90
N LYS A 68 23.53 1.50 -2.18
CA LYS A 68 24.10 2.44 -3.16
C LYS A 68 23.59 3.86 -2.97
N ASP A 69 22.29 4.01 -2.67
CA ASP A 69 21.65 5.32 -2.61
C ASP A 69 21.87 6.04 -1.27
N TYR A 70 22.10 5.29 -0.18
CA TYR A 70 22.16 5.82 1.17
C TYR A 70 23.37 5.30 1.96
N PRO A 71 24.16 6.18 2.61
CA PRO A 71 25.20 5.74 3.54
C PRO A 71 24.59 5.10 4.81
N ALA A 72 25.40 4.33 5.52
CA ALA A 72 25.02 3.81 6.84
C ALA A 72 24.72 4.98 7.80
N GLY A 73 23.70 4.84 8.62
CA GLY A 73 23.19 5.89 9.51
C GLY A 73 22.10 6.78 8.89
N GLU A 74 21.96 6.79 7.54
CA GLU A 74 21.00 7.63 6.82
C GLU A 74 20.10 6.85 5.86
N VAL A 75 20.03 5.54 6.03
CA VAL A 75 19.29 4.64 5.15
C VAL A 75 17.80 4.94 5.20
N LYS A 76 17.21 5.18 4.02
CA LYS A 76 15.78 5.39 3.84
C LYS A 76 15.07 4.09 3.40
N ARG A 77 13.72 4.14 3.35
CA ARG A 77 12.91 3.03 2.82
C ARG A 77 13.19 2.83 1.33
N GLY A 78 13.22 1.58 0.88
CA GLY A 78 13.41 1.22 -0.54
C GLY A 78 12.26 1.66 -1.47
N ALA A 79 11.09 1.94 -0.89
CA ALA A 79 9.97 2.61 -1.52
C ALA A 79 9.35 3.57 -0.51
N HIS A 80 8.63 4.59 -0.99
CA HIS A 80 8.06 5.61 -0.11
C HIS A 80 9.12 6.31 0.77
N ALA A 81 10.31 6.59 0.22
CA ALA A 81 11.43 7.18 0.93
C ALA A 81 11.12 8.58 1.49
N LYS A 82 10.41 9.43 0.72
CA LYS A 82 10.03 10.77 1.16
C LYS A 82 8.77 10.72 2.02
N THR A 83 8.90 11.04 3.32
CA THR A 83 7.78 11.36 4.21
C THR A 83 7.30 12.77 3.90
N LEU A 84 6.00 12.93 3.63
CA LEU A 84 5.34 14.22 3.44
C LEU A 84 4.74 14.73 4.74
N ALA A 85 4.19 13.84 5.56
CA ALA A 85 3.67 14.14 6.88
C ALA A 85 3.63 12.87 7.74
N CYS A 86 3.78 13.04 9.06
CA CYS A 86 3.47 12.05 10.08
C CYS A 86 2.52 12.69 11.10
N LEU A 87 1.30 12.17 11.21
CA LEU A 87 0.19 12.82 11.86
C LEU A 87 -0.40 11.95 12.96
N HIS A 88 -0.79 12.58 14.09
CA HIS A 88 -1.73 11.96 15.00
C HIS A 88 -3.12 11.91 14.35
N ALA A 89 -3.84 10.84 14.63
CA ALA A 89 -5.20 10.65 14.19
C ALA A 89 -6.00 9.82 15.18
N GLU A 90 -7.32 9.79 15.00
CA GLU A 90 -8.24 8.94 15.71
C GLU A 90 -9.04 8.12 14.68
N PHE A 91 -9.10 6.83 14.91
CA PHE A 91 -9.92 5.93 14.09
C PHE A 91 -11.15 5.50 14.87
N SER A 92 -12.33 5.79 14.34
CA SER A 92 -13.61 5.44 14.97
C SER A 92 -14.32 4.38 14.13
N VAL A 93 -14.72 3.27 14.77
CA VAL A 93 -15.62 2.26 14.19
C VAL A 93 -17.04 2.76 14.29
N MET A 94 -17.84 2.59 13.24
CA MET A 94 -19.25 2.99 13.24
C MET A 94 -20.05 2.19 14.27
N PRO A 95 -20.97 2.85 15.04
CA PRO A 95 -21.74 2.17 16.08
C PRO A 95 -22.81 1.22 15.51
N ASP A 96 -23.36 1.54 14.35
CA ASP A 96 -24.54 0.86 13.78
C ASP A 96 -24.17 -0.01 12.56
N LEU A 97 -23.07 -0.76 12.66
CA LEU A 97 -22.70 -1.69 11.59
C LEU A 97 -23.67 -2.87 11.54
N PRO A 98 -24.08 -3.33 10.34
CA PRO A 98 -24.75 -4.61 10.18
C PRO A 98 -23.93 -5.76 10.78
N ASP A 99 -24.60 -6.80 11.25
CA ASP A 99 -23.92 -7.91 11.96
C ASP A 99 -22.88 -8.62 11.09
N ASP A 100 -23.10 -8.70 9.79
CA ASP A 100 -22.16 -9.26 8.84
C ASP A 100 -20.93 -8.35 8.61
N MET A 101 -20.94 -7.10 9.06
CA MET A 101 -19.79 -6.17 9.04
C MET A 101 -19.02 -6.12 10.35
N LYS A 102 -19.55 -6.75 11.42
CA LYS A 102 -18.92 -6.81 12.75
C LYS A 102 -17.84 -7.88 12.80
N VAL A 103 -16.68 -7.61 12.21
CA VAL A 103 -15.56 -8.54 12.08
C VAL A 103 -14.25 -7.90 12.57
N GLY A 104 -13.50 -8.61 13.40
CA GLY A 104 -12.17 -8.19 13.86
C GLY A 104 -12.16 -6.79 14.47
N LEU A 105 -11.43 -5.83 13.88
CA LEU A 105 -11.40 -4.42 14.31
C LEU A 105 -12.80 -3.78 14.35
N PHE A 106 -13.71 -4.23 13.49
CA PHE A 106 -15.05 -3.67 13.33
C PHE A 106 -16.11 -4.42 14.15
N ALA A 107 -15.70 -5.38 15.01
CA ALA A 107 -16.63 -6.19 15.79
C ALA A 107 -17.45 -5.35 16.77
N GLU A 108 -16.82 -4.35 17.38
CA GLU A 108 -17.46 -3.46 18.36
C GLU A 108 -17.17 -1.99 18.04
N PRO A 109 -18.11 -1.09 18.33
CA PRO A 109 -17.85 0.33 18.26
C PRO A 109 -16.66 0.73 19.17
N GLY A 110 -15.79 1.60 18.67
CA GLY A 110 -14.63 2.02 19.44
C GLY A 110 -13.92 3.21 18.79
N VAL A 111 -13.12 3.90 19.60
CA VAL A 111 -12.23 4.97 19.14
C VAL A 111 -10.80 4.58 19.52
N TYR A 112 -9.95 4.56 18.54
CA TYR A 112 -8.57 4.12 18.66
C TYR A 112 -7.60 5.24 18.28
N PRO A 113 -6.55 5.48 19.08
CA PRO A 113 -5.47 6.36 18.65
C PRO A 113 -4.76 5.75 17.43
N ALA A 114 -4.36 6.61 16.51
CA ALA A 114 -3.70 6.18 15.30
C ALA A 114 -2.56 7.13 14.88
N TRP A 115 -1.60 6.57 14.17
CA TRP A 115 -0.59 7.31 13.44
C TRP A 115 -0.84 7.21 11.95
N VAL A 116 -0.73 8.32 11.26
CA VAL A 116 -0.83 8.40 9.80
C VAL A 116 0.51 8.85 9.23
N ARG A 117 1.04 8.10 8.25
CA ARG A 117 2.19 8.52 7.46
C ARG A 117 1.79 8.72 6.01
N ILE A 118 1.97 9.93 5.51
CA ILE A 118 1.75 10.29 4.11
C ILE A 118 3.11 10.40 3.41
N SER A 119 3.22 9.87 2.20
CA SER A 119 4.50 9.73 1.48
C SER A 119 4.35 9.79 -0.04
N SER A 120 5.44 10.07 -0.73
CA SER A 120 5.59 9.85 -2.18
C SER A 120 6.13 8.44 -2.44
N ALA A 121 5.66 7.76 -3.50
CA ALA A 121 5.94 6.33 -3.72
C ALA A 121 7.39 6.04 -4.16
N SER A 122 8.10 7.03 -4.67
CA SER A 122 9.51 6.86 -5.10
C SER A 122 10.40 6.28 -3.99
N GLY A 123 11.34 5.40 -4.37
CA GLY A 123 12.40 4.88 -3.50
C GLY A 123 13.49 5.89 -3.19
N THR A 124 13.47 7.07 -3.82
CA THR A 124 14.38 8.18 -3.54
C THR A 124 13.62 9.43 -3.14
N VAL A 125 14.22 10.27 -2.30
CA VAL A 125 13.66 11.57 -1.93
C VAL A 125 13.72 12.50 -3.14
N GLN A 126 12.55 12.88 -3.65
CA GLN A 126 12.44 13.75 -4.84
C GLN A 126 11.48 14.92 -4.63
N SER A 127 11.53 15.90 -5.56
CA SER A 127 10.64 17.05 -5.56
C SER A 127 9.17 16.61 -5.73
N ASP A 128 8.25 17.26 -4.99
CA ASP A 128 6.80 17.02 -5.11
C ASP A 128 6.24 17.44 -6.47
N LYS A 129 6.99 18.24 -7.25
CA LYS A 129 6.65 18.61 -8.63
C LYS A 129 6.70 17.43 -9.61
N ILE A 130 7.41 16.37 -9.24
CA ILE A 130 7.48 15.15 -10.02
C ILE A 130 6.19 14.35 -9.79
N LYS A 131 5.54 13.93 -10.88
CA LYS A 131 4.36 13.07 -10.82
C LYS A 131 4.68 11.78 -10.11
N ASP A 132 3.85 11.42 -9.13
CA ASP A 132 4.05 10.20 -8.34
C ASP A 132 2.72 9.72 -7.76
N LEU A 133 2.68 8.47 -7.32
CA LEU A 133 1.65 7.96 -6.42
C LEU A 133 1.88 8.51 -5.01
N ARG A 134 0.79 8.74 -4.27
CA ARG A 134 0.88 9.07 -2.85
C ARG A 134 0.50 7.86 -2.02
N GLY A 135 1.26 7.63 -0.96
CA GLY A 135 0.97 6.61 0.03
C GLY A 135 0.31 7.22 1.25
N PHE A 136 -0.66 6.51 1.81
CA PHE A 136 -1.32 6.84 3.06
C PHE A 136 -1.33 5.60 3.94
N ALA A 137 -0.47 5.55 4.93
CA ALA A 137 -0.37 4.43 5.85
C ALA A 137 -0.98 4.83 7.19
N ILE A 138 -1.88 3.99 7.71
CA ILE A 138 -2.56 4.17 9.00
C ILE A 138 -2.08 3.04 9.91
N LYS A 139 -1.64 3.39 11.11
CA LYS A 139 -1.33 2.46 12.19
C LYS A 139 -2.29 2.71 13.35
N ILE A 140 -3.26 1.83 13.53
CA ILE A 140 -4.24 1.87 14.61
C ILE A 140 -3.68 1.12 15.81
N MET A 141 -3.64 1.76 16.96
CA MET A 141 -3.02 1.23 18.19
C MET A 141 -4.05 0.67 19.16
N GLY A 142 -3.63 -0.25 20.03
CA GLY A 142 -4.47 -0.80 21.09
C GLY A 142 -5.58 -1.73 20.62
N VAL A 143 -5.49 -2.23 19.38
CA VAL A 143 -6.49 -3.14 18.81
C VAL A 143 -6.40 -4.50 19.49
N GLN A 144 -7.52 -5.05 19.95
CA GLN A 144 -7.62 -6.37 20.58
C GLN A 144 -8.04 -7.44 19.57
N GLY A 145 -7.70 -8.68 19.83
CA GLY A 145 -8.06 -9.83 19.01
C GLY A 145 -6.88 -10.71 18.62
N GLU A 146 -7.17 -11.83 17.96
CA GLU A 146 -6.15 -12.76 17.47
C GLU A 146 -5.30 -12.10 16.38
N ARG A 147 -3.98 -12.26 16.51
CA ARG A 147 -3.01 -11.62 15.62
C ARG A 147 -2.56 -12.52 14.49
N PHE A 148 -2.40 -11.92 13.32
CA PHE A 148 -1.62 -12.51 12.26
C PHE A 148 -0.14 -12.20 12.49
N GLN A 149 0.65 -13.24 12.81
CA GLN A 149 2.06 -13.12 13.23
C GLN A 149 2.99 -13.96 12.36
N PRO A 150 3.09 -13.67 11.05
CA PRO A 150 3.84 -14.54 10.14
C PRO A 150 5.35 -14.58 10.40
N PHE A 151 5.89 -13.61 11.15
CA PHE A 151 7.33 -13.47 11.42
C PHE A 151 7.65 -13.48 12.94
N ASN A 152 6.79 -14.10 13.75
CA ASN A 152 6.92 -14.17 15.23
C ASN A 152 7.11 -12.79 15.88
N ARG A 153 6.55 -11.74 15.28
CA ARG A 153 6.63 -10.38 15.78
C ARG A 153 5.29 -9.96 16.36
N GLU A 154 5.26 -9.83 17.69
CA GLU A 154 4.08 -9.35 18.38
C GLU A 154 3.88 -7.83 18.13
N THR A 155 2.73 -7.46 17.63
CA THR A 155 2.29 -6.09 17.54
C THR A 155 0.86 -5.96 18.05
N GLN A 156 0.51 -4.84 18.66
CA GLN A 156 -0.87 -4.53 19.08
C GLN A 156 -1.49 -3.47 18.15
N THR A 157 -1.06 -3.48 16.89
CA THR A 157 -1.50 -2.49 15.89
C THR A 157 -2.19 -3.17 14.73
N GLN A 158 -3.12 -2.45 14.10
CA GLN A 158 -3.69 -2.80 12.81
C GLN A 158 -3.21 -1.76 11.81
N ASP A 159 -2.44 -2.19 10.81
CA ASP A 159 -1.94 -1.30 9.79
C ASP A 159 -2.77 -1.39 8.51
N PHE A 160 -3.14 -0.23 7.94
CA PHE A 160 -3.71 -0.13 6.60
C PHE A 160 -2.79 0.69 5.71
N ILE A 161 -2.38 0.12 4.58
CA ILE A 161 -1.43 0.75 3.66
C ILE A 161 -2.14 1.00 2.33
N LEU A 162 -2.37 2.28 2.05
CA LEU A 162 -3.22 2.73 0.96
C LEU A 162 -2.41 3.56 -0.05
N LEU A 163 -2.85 3.56 -1.30
CA LEU A 163 -2.28 4.33 -2.42
C LEU A 163 -3.34 5.23 -3.06
N SER A 164 -2.90 6.33 -3.66
CA SER A 164 -3.76 7.30 -4.36
C SER A 164 -4.26 6.82 -5.74
N HIS A 165 -4.35 5.51 -5.94
CA HIS A 165 -4.91 4.88 -7.14
C HIS A 165 -5.61 3.58 -6.75
N PRO A 166 -6.76 3.23 -7.35
CA PRO A 166 -7.55 2.07 -6.92
C PRO A 166 -6.92 0.71 -7.26
N THR A 167 -5.94 0.68 -8.15
CA THR A 167 -5.22 -0.53 -8.56
C THR A 167 -3.71 -0.37 -8.38
N MET A 168 -3.02 -1.50 -8.28
CA MET A 168 -1.57 -1.57 -8.43
C MET A 168 -1.25 -1.82 -9.91
N PRO A 169 -0.73 -0.86 -10.68
CA PRO A 169 -0.48 -1.09 -12.12
C PRO A 169 0.44 -2.29 -12.42
N LEU A 170 1.30 -2.64 -11.46
CA LEU A 170 2.16 -3.83 -11.49
C LEU A 170 1.53 -4.94 -10.64
N GLY A 171 0.32 -5.38 -11.00
CA GLY A 171 -0.61 -6.11 -10.14
C GLY A 171 -0.25 -7.55 -9.79
N THR A 172 0.75 -8.18 -10.42
CA THR A 172 1.22 -9.53 -10.10
C THR A 172 2.66 -9.52 -9.62
N VAL A 173 3.06 -10.51 -8.80
CA VAL A 173 4.44 -10.63 -8.28
C VAL A 173 5.45 -10.64 -9.42
N LYS A 174 5.17 -11.41 -10.48
CA LYS A 174 6.05 -11.49 -11.64
C LYS A 174 6.21 -10.14 -12.35
N LEU A 175 5.12 -9.41 -12.59
CA LEU A 175 5.18 -8.12 -13.27
C LEU A 175 5.88 -7.06 -12.41
N PHE A 176 5.66 -7.10 -11.11
CA PHE A 176 6.35 -6.23 -10.15
C PHE A 176 7.85 -6.53 -10.10
N HIS A 177 8.22 -7.82 -10.00
CA HIS A 177 9.60 -8.27 -10.08
C HIS A 177 10.29 -7.82 -11.39
N ASP A 178 9.64 -8.04 -12.55
CA ASP A 178 10.21 -7.66 -13.84
C ASP A 178 10.46 -6.12 -13.89
N ALA A 179 9.54 -5.32 -13.35
CA ALA A 179 9.71 -3.87 -13.27
C ALA A 179 10.89 -3.46 -12.39
N VAL A 180 11.03 -4.08 -11.21
CA VAL A 180 12.14 -3.83 -10.28
C VAL A 180 13.47 -4.28 -10.92
N SER A 181 13.54 -5.49 -11.42
CA SER A 181 14.74 -6.09 -11.99
C SER A 181 15.24 -5.32 -13.23
N ASP A 182 14.35 -5.07 -14.19
CA ASP A 182 14.72 -4.33 -15.39
C ASP A 182 15.16 -2.89 -15.07
N SER A 183 14.48 -2.24 -14.12
CA SER A 183 14.75 -0.85 -13.76
C SER A 183 16.06 -0.67 -12.99
N LEU A 184 16.39 -1.61 -12.10
CA LEU A 184 17.58 -1.53 -11.24
C LEU A 184 18.84 -2.05 -11.95
N ASN A 185 18.75 -3.14 -12.71
CA ASN A 185 19.88 -3.74 -13.41
C ASN A 185 20.25 -2.98 -14.68
N TRP A 186 19.28 -2.37 -15.37
CA TRP A 186 19.49 -1.77 -16.68
C TRP A 186 18.91 -0.36 -16.75
N SER A 187 17.60 -0.26 -17.05
CA SER A 187 16.91 1.01 -17.22
C SER A 187 15.40 0.78 -17.21
N PRO A 188 14.59 1.73 -16.70
CA PRO A 188 13.13 1.70 -16.84
C PRO A 188 12.65 1.57 -18.30
N LEU A 189 13.47 1.94 -19.28
CA LEU A 189 13.16 1.77 -20.70
C LEU A 189 13.15 0.30 -21.13
N ILE A 190 13.94 -0.56 -20.50
CA ILE A 190 13.93 -2.01 -20.77
C ILE A 190 12.59 -2.61 -20.32
N PHE A 191 12.10 -2.23 -19.14
CA PHE A 191 10.78 -2.64 -18.69
C PHE A 191 9.67 -2.15 -19.66
N ALA A 192 9.73 -0.88 -20.09
CA ALA A 192 8.79 -0.36 -21.07
C ALA A 192 8.83 -1.13 -22.39
N ALA A 193 10.02 -1.45 -22.90
CA ALA A 193 10.17 -2.28 -24.10
C ALA A 193 9.58 -3.68 -23.91
N ARG A 194 9.81 -4.32 -22.75
CA ARG A 194 9.20 -5.60 -22.39
C ARG A 194 7.67 -5.54 -22.44
N ILE A 195 7.07 -4.49 -21.84
CA ILE A 195 5.61 -4.29 -21.86
C ILE A 195 5.08 -4.17 -23.28
N VAL A 196 5.78 -3.41 -24.15
CA VAL A 196 5.40 -3.26 -25.56
C VAL A 196 5.50 -4.60 -26.30
N LEU A 197 6.63 -5.30 -26.17
CA LEU A 197 6.88 -6.59 -26.83
C LEU A 197 5.90 -7.70 -26.40
N THR A 198 5.41 -7.64 -25.15
CA THR A 198 4.43 -8.60 -24.61
C THR A 198 2.97 -8.16 -24.83
N GLY A 199 2.71 -7.05 -25.51
CA GLY A 199 1.36 -6.54 -25.79
C GLY A 199 0.57 -6.02 -24.57
N ARG A 200 1.24 -5.80 -23.44
CA ARG A 200 0.61 -5.37 -22.16
C ARG A 200 0.46 -3.84 -22.06
N PHE A 201 0.04 -3.19 -23.14
CA PHE A 201 -0.08 -1.72 -23.19
C PHE A 201 -0.96 -1.11 -22.10
N HIS A 202 -1.94 -1.87 -21.58
CA HIS A 202 -2.78 -1.43 -20.47
C HIS A 202 -1.95 -1.06 -19.25
N VAL A 203 -0.85 -1.77 -18.94
CA VAL A 203 0.05 -1.48 -17.80
C VAL A 203 0.64 -0.08 -17.91
N LEU A 204 1.14 0.31 -19.09
CA LEU A 204 1.68 1.66 -19.32
C LEU A 204 0.60 2.73 -19.17
N ASN A 205 -0.61 2.47 -19.68
CA ASN A 205 -1.73 3.38 -19.56
C ASN A 205 -2.16 3.55 -18.09
N ASP A 206 -2.19 2.46 -17.33
CA ASP A 206 -2.55 2.50 -15.90
C ASP A 206 -1.48 3.19 -15.05
N LEU A 207 -0.19 2.95 -15.34
CA LEU A 207 0.91 3.73 -14.75
C LEU A 207 0.74 5.22 -15.04
N ARG A 208 0.43 5.60 -16.29
CA ARG A 208 0.19 7.00 -16.65
C ARG A 208 -0.98 7.62 -15.89
N LYS A 209 -2.07 6.86 -15.71
CA LYS A 209 -3.24 7.32 -14.94
C LYS A 209 -2.96 7.44 -13.45
N ALA A 210 -2.12 6.56 -12.92
CA ALA A 210 -1.74 6.51 -11.51
C ALA A 210 -0.80 7.66 -11.11
N LEU A 211 0.14 8.01 -11.98
CA LEU A 211 1.13 9.06 -11.73
C LEU A 211 0.54 10.45 -11.97
N LYS A 212 0.23 11.18 -10.91
CA LYS A 212 -0.41 12.50 -10.96
C LYS A 212 0.30 13.52 -10.08
N ASN A 213 0.15 14.79 -10.44
CA ASN A 213 0.39 15.90 -9.52
C ASN A 213 -0.89 16.17 -8.75
N GLN A 214 -0.77 16.25 -7.44
CA GLN A 214 -1.87 16.56 -6.52
C GLN A 214 -1.69 17.96 -5.96
N THR A 215 -2.76 18.65 -5.63
CA THR A 215 -2.71 19.96 -4.93
C THR A 215 -2.54 19.80 -3.42
N SER A 216 -3.07 18.72 -2.86
CA SER A 216 -2.90 18.29 -1.48
C SER A 216 -3.10 16.79 -1.38
N SER A 217 -2.29 16.14 -0.54
CA SER A 217 -2.44 14.72 -0.24
C SER A 217 -3.61 14.43 0.73
N LEU A 218 -4.20 15.44 1.36
CA LEU A 218 -5.34 15.28 2.27
C LEU A 218 -6.71 15.42 1.57
N ASN A 219 -6.73 15.82 0.29
CA ASN A 219 -7.97 16.06 -0.46
C ASN A 219 -8.27 14.98 -1.51
N ILE A 220 -7.57 13.87 -1.48
CA ILE A 220 -7.71 12.80 -2.48
C ILE A 220 -8.07 11.47 -1.81
N PRO A 221 -8.80 10.60 -2.50
CA PRO A 221 -9.07 9.26 -2.00
C PRO A 221 -7.85 8.34 -2.12
N TYR A 222 -7.86 7.28 -1.28
CA TYR A 222 -6.84 6.25 -1.24
C TYR A 222 -7.47 4.86 -1.18
N TRP A 223 -6.76 3.85 -1.70
CA TRP A 223 -7.22 2.47 -1.77
C TRP A 223 -6.12 1.50 -1.34
N SER A 224 -6.50 0.38 -0.74
CA SER A 224 -5.53 -0.68 -0.40
C SER A 224 -4.88 -1.31 -1.62
N THR A 225 -5.50 -1.17 -2.78
CA THR A 225 -5.14 -1.80 -4.07
C THR A 225 -5.17 -3.33 -4.05
N THR A 226 -4.72 -3.93 -2.96
CA THR A 226 -4.62 -5.36 -2.70
C THR A 226 -5.73 -5.82 -1.75
N PRO A 227 -6.16 -7.08 -1.83
CA PRO A 227 -7.23 -7.62 -1.00
C PRO A 227 -6.77 -8.10 0.38
N TYR A 228 -7.73 -8.23 1.28
CA TYR A 228 -7.57 -8.69 2.66
C TYR A 228 -8.71 -9.62 3.03
N LEU A 229 -8.51 -10.51 4.00
CA LEU A 229 -9.62 -11.23 4.62
C LEU A 229 -10.54 -10.25 5.36
N PHE A 230 -11.78 -10.64 5.50
CA PHE A 230 -12.77 -10.02 6.35
C PHE A 230 -13.55 -11.12 7.06
N GLY A 231 -12.99 -11.62 8.14
CA GLY A 231 -13.33 -12.90 8.73
C GLY A 231 -12.84 -14.08 7.87
N PRO A 232 -13.30 -15.31 8.16
CA PRO A 232 -12.77 -16.52 7.51
C PRO A 232 -13.23 -16.68 6.06
N ASP A 233 -14.40 -16.15 5.69
CA ASP A 233 -15.12 -16.53 4.47
C ASP A 233 -15.29 -15.38 3.46
N ARG A 234 -14.76 -14.20 3.73
CA ARG A 234 -14.89 -13.04 2.86
C ARG A 234 -13.55 -12.38 2.56
N CYS A 235 -13.51 -11.76 1.38
CA CYS A 235 -12.38 -10.97 0.90
C CYS A 235 -12.85 -9.55 0.60
N VAL A 236 -12.05 -8.55 1.02
CA VAL A 236 -12.35 -7.13 0.83
C VAL A 236 -11.14 -6.35 0.33
N LYS A 237 -11.40 -5.18 -0.26
CA LYS A 237 -10.44 -4.08 -0.38
C LYS A 237 -10.89 -2.91 0.48
N TYR A 238 -9.94 -2.11 0.95
CA TYR A 238 -10.20 -0.92 1.74
C TYR A 238 -10.07 0.33 0.89
N ALA A 239 -10.86 1.36 1.22
CA ALA A 239 -10.72 2.70 0.67
C ALA A 239 -10.85 3.76 1.76
N LEU A 240 -10.20 4.89 1.55
CA LEU A 240 -10.24 6.05 2.43
C LEU A 240 -10.67 7.25 1.58
N VAL A 241 -11.85 7.78 1.85
CA VAL A 241 -12.46 8.85 1.04
C VAL A 241 -12.53 10.14 1.87
N PRO A 242 -11.96 11.27 1.40
CA PRO A 242 -12.01 12.52 2.15
C PRO A 242 -13.46 12.99 2.28
N LYS A 243 -13.90 13.19 3.53
CA LYS A 243 -15.20 13.79 3.87
C LYS A 243 -15.09 15.31 3.93
N THR A 244 -13.97 15.79 4.45
CA THR A 244 -13.63 17.21 4.50
C THR A 244 -12.64 17.52 3.38
N VAL A 245 -13.00 18.42 2.48
CA VAL A 245 -12.12 18.89 1.41
C VAL A 245 -11.90 20.40 1.59
N ILE A 246 -10.66 20.78 1.85
CA ILE A 246 -10.27 22.19 1.95
C ILE A 246 -9.61 22.60 0.65
N THR A 247 -10.31 23.42 -0.12
CA THR A 247 -9.81 23.93 -1.39
C THR A 247 -8.82 25.07 -1.13
N ASN A 248 -7.54 24.78 -1.29
CA ASN A 248 -6.49 25.80 -1.30
C ASN A 248 -6.02 25.99 -2.74
N SER A 249 -5.92 27.23 -3.18
CA SER A 249 -5.21 27.51 -4.43
C SER A 249 -3.75 27.13 -4.26
N PRO A 250 -3.15 26.41 -5.21
CA PRO A 250 -1.72 26.14 -5.16
C PRO A 250 -0.95 27.47 -5.14
N PRO A 251 0.21 27.54 -4.47
CA PRO A 251 1.03 28.74 -4.50
C PRO A 251 1.45 29.07 -5.93
N PRO A 252 1.63 30.36 -6.26
CA PRO A 252 2.01 30.80 -7.63
C PRO A 252 3.30 30.12 -8.15
N LYS A 253 4.19 29.74 -7.22
CA LYS A 253 5.40 28.98 -7.51
C LYS A 253 5.47 27.76 -6.57
N LEU A 254 5.42 26.59 -7.15
CA LEU A 254 5.54 25.33 -6.40
C LEU A 254 6.97 25.16 -5.87
N THR A 255 7.11 24.89 -4.58
CA THR A 255 8.36 24.44 -3.94
C THR A 255 8.59 22.95 -4.18
N ASP A 256 9.75 22.42 -3.80
CA ASP A 256 10.04 20.99 -3.86
C ASP A 256 9.31 20.21 -2.73
N HIS A 257 8.67 20.92 -1.81
CA HIS A 257 7.93 20.41 -0.66
C HIS A 257 6.49 20.95 -0.60
N TYR A 258 5.93 21.40 -1.74
CA TYR A 258 4.64 22.08 -1.76
C TYR A 258 3.48 21.25 -1.21
N LEU A 259 3.56 19.91 -1.26
CA LEU A 259 2.53 19.04 -0.66
C LEU A 259 2.58 19.07 0.86
N THR A 260 3.78 19.05 1.45
CA THR A 260 3.96 19.22 2.90
C THR A 260 3.50 20.62 3.33
N ASP A 261 3.88 21.67 2.58
CA ASP A 261 3.47 23.05 2.86
C ASP A 261 1.94 23.22 2.80
N ALA A 262 1.28 22.55 1.84
CA ALA A 262 -0.18 22.56 1.73
C ALA A 262 -0.87 21.86 2.90
N MET A 263 -0.35 20.70 3.34
CA MET A 263 -0.89 19.97 4.48
C MET A 263 -0.66 20.71 5.81
N GLU A 264 0.50 21.33 6.00
CA GLU A 264 0.80 22.17 7.16
C GLU A 264 -0.23 23.30 7.28
N LYS A 265 -0.48 24.04 6.20
CA LYS A 265 -1.48 25.08 6.16
C LYS A 265 -2.90 24.57 6.47
N GLN A 266 -3.28 23.40 5.92
CA GLN A 266 -4.59 22.81 6.18
C GLN A 266 -4.77 22.40 7.64
N LEU A 267 -3.74 21.77 8.26
CA LEU A 267 -3.82 21.22 9.61
C LEU A 267 -3.50 22.22 10.72
N THR A 268 -3.04 23.43 10.41
CA THR A 268 -2.88 24.50 11.40
C THR A 268 -4.23 24.95 11.95
N ASP A 269 -5.22 25.11 11.07
CA ASP A 269 -6.50 25.75 11.45
C ASP A 269 -7.69 24.78 11.41
N HIS A 270 -7.54 23.59 10.77
CA HIS A 270 -8.67 22.71 10.52
C HIS A 270 -8.36 21.27 10.93
N GLU A 271 -9.37 20.58 11.42
CA GLU A 271 -9.39 19.12 11.45
C GLU A 271 -9.93 18.57 10.12
N LEU A 272 -9.50 17.37 9.77
CA LEU A 272 -9.92 16.69 8.57
C LEU A 272 -10.51 15.32 8.91
N GLN A 273 -11.47 14.91 8.13
CA GLN A 273 -12.13 13.62 8.28
C GLN A 273 -12.15 12.86 6.96
N PHE A 274 -11.96 11.56 7.07
CA PHE A 274 -12.07 10.60 5.98
C PHE A 274 -13.06 9.52 6.36
N ASP A 275 -13.89 9.11 5.42
CA ASP A 275 -14.70 7.92 5.55
C ASP A 275 -13.84 6.70 5.22
N PHE A 276 -13.76 5.75 6.15
CA PHE A 276 -13.08 4.47 5.92
C PHE A 276 -14.09 3.46 5.42
N MET A 277 -13.80 2.91 4.23
CA MET A 277 -14.73 2.12 3.46
C MET A 277 -14.17 0.72 3.19
N ILE A 278 -15.06 -0.25 3.04
CA ILE A 278 -14.74 -1.58 2.51
C ILE A 278 -15.47 -1.82 1.19
N GLN A 279 -14.86 -2.62 0.34
CA GLN A 279 -15.46 -3.15 -0.89
C GLN A 279 -15.36 -4.68 -0.84
N ILE A 280 -16.50 -5.37 -0.86
CA ILE A 280 -16.58 -6.83 -0.71
C ILE A 280 -16.37 -7.49 -2.08
N GLN A 281 -15.58 -8.56 -2.13
CA GLN A 281 -15.51 -9.41 -3.31
C GLN A 281 -16.84 -10.16 -3.48
N VAL A 282 -17.53 -9.93 -4.58
CA VAL A 282 -18.79 -10.61 -4.94
C VAL A 282 -18.67 -11.46 -6.20
N ASP A 283 -17.59 -11.26 -6.96
CA ASP A 283 -17.31 -11.93 -8.21
C ASP A 283 -15.80 -12.22 -8.32
N PRO A 284 -15.34 -13.41 -7.87
CA PRO A 284 -13.91 -13.77 -7.89
C PRO A 284 -13.26 -13.72 -9.28
N GLU A 285 -14.02 -13.94 -10.36
CA GLU A 285 -13.50 -13.92 -11.73
C GLU A 285 -13.12 -12.50 -12.17
N HIS A 286 -13.97 -11.52 -11.88
CA HIS A 286 -13.74 -10.12 -12.24
C HIS A 286 -13.10 -9.29 -11.11
N MET A 287 -13.03 -9.84 -9.90
CA MET A 287 -12.40 -9.28 -8.72
C MET A 287 -11.28 -10.19 -8.19
N PRO A 288 -10.24 -10.50 -8.99
CA PRO A 288 -9.24 -11.49 -8.62
C PRO A 288 -8.40 -11.04 -7.41
N VAL A 289 -7.97 -12.02 -6.60
CA VAL A 289 -7.09 -11.83 -5.45
C VAL A 289 -5.63 -11.70 -5.91
N GLU A 290 -5.22 -12.48 -6.92
CA GLU A 290 -3.82 -12.57 -7.36
C GLU A 290 -3.41 -11.48 -8.36
N ASP A 291 -4.34 -10.70 -8.88
CA ASP A 291 -4.06 -9.58 -9.80
C ASP A 291 -4.59 -8.25 -9.23
N ALA A 292 -3.73 -7.56 -8.47
CA ALA A 292 -4.03 -6.25 -7.91
C ALA A 292 -4.14 -5.13 -8.98
N GLY A 293 -3.79 -5.43 -10.24
CA GLY A 293 -3.97 -4.54 -11.39
C GLY A 293 -5.42 -4.45 -11.88
N LYS A 294 -6.28 -5.38 -11.43
CA LYS A 294 -7.71 -5.35 -11.76
C LYS A 294 -8.48 -4.48 -10.79
N ALA A 295 -9.21 -3.52 -11.34
CA ALA A 295 -10.12 -2.70 -10.55
C ALA A 295 -11.37 -3.52 -10.18
N TRP A 296 -11.74 -3.48 -8.91
CA TRP A 296 -13.04 -3.95 -8.48
C TRP A 296 -14.05 -2.83 -8.74
N ARG A 297 -15.06 -3.13 -9.55
CA ARG A 297 -16.01 -2.13 -10.01
C ARG A 297 -17.00 -1.76 -8.90
N GLU A 298 -17.16 -0.47 -8.62
CA GLU A 298 -18.06 0.03 -7.56
C GLU A 298 -19.54 -0.11 -7.93
N ASP A 299 -19.88 -0.20 -9.21
CA ASP A 299 -21.24 -0.50 -9.67
C ASP A 299 -21.64 -1.97 -9.50
N VAL A 300 -20.67 -2.88 -9.31
CA VAL A 300 -20.87 -4.31 -9.01
C VAL A 300 -20.81 -4.56 -7.52
N SER A 301 -19.85 -3.97 -6.84
CA SER A 301 -19.68 -4.00 -5.39
C SER A 301 -19.40 -2.60 -4.87
N PRO A 302 -20.41 -1.92 -4.33
CA PRO A 302 -20.26 -0.55 -3.83
C PRO A 302 -19.40 -0.49 -2.58
N LEU A 303 -18.79 0.66 -2.34
CA LEU A 303 -18.07 0.97 -1.12
C LEU A 303 -19.06 1.11 0.07
N ILE A 304 -18.77 0.42 1.16
CA ILE A 304 -19.56 0.43 2.41
C ILE A 304 -18.73 1.12 3.49
N LYS A 305 -19.28 2.17 4.10
CA LYS A 305 -18.61 2.86 5.20
C LYS A 305 -18.65 2.01 6.47
N VAL A 306 -17.49 1.84 7.12
CA VAL A 306 -17.34 1.08 8.37
C VAL A 306 -16.67 1.87 9.48
N GLY A 307 -16.07 3.01 9.15
CA GLY A 307 -15.38 3.84 10.13
C GLY A 307 -15.12 5.25 9.65
N THR A 308 -14.50 6.03 10.51
CA THR A 308 -14.04 7.40 10.20
C THR A 308 -12.63 7.57 10.74
N LEU A 309 -11.74 8.11 9.94
CA LEU A 309 -10.44 8.58 10.36
C LEU A 309 -10.51 10.10 10.53
N ARG A 310 -10.27 10.58 11.76
CA ARG A 310 -10.21 11.99 12.11
C ARG A 310 -8.75 12.39 12.32
N ILE A 311 -8.31 13.44 11.66
CA ILE A 311 -7.00 14.05 11.82
C ILE A 311 -7.21 15.43 12.44
N PRO A 312 -6.90 15.62 13.71
CA PRO A 312 -7.05 16.91 14.39
C PRO A 312 -6.08 17.96 13.85
N SER A 313 -6.42 19.23 14.05
CA SER A 313 -5.49 20.34 13.86
C SER A 313 -4.22 20.09 14.68
N GLN A 314 -3.06 20.22 14.04
CA GLN A 314 -1.77 19.91 14.67
C GLN A 314 -0.58 20.52 13.95
N ILE A 315 0.49 20.81 14.70
CA ILE A 315 1.82 21.07 14.17
C ILE A 315 2.52 19.71 14.03
N PHE A 316 2.94 19.35 12.82
CA PHE A 316 3.60 18.07 12.56
C PHE A 316 5.01 18.20 11.98
N ARG A 317 5.40 19.38 11.51
CA ARG A 317 6.71 19.61 10.89
C ARG A 317 7.72 20.01 11.96
N THR A 318 8.16 19.02 12.74
CA THR A 318 9.20 19.20 13.77
C THR A 318 10.27 18.12 13.61
N PRO A 319 11.54 18.39 13.99
CA PRO A 319 12.62 17.39 13.90
C PRO A 319 12.28 16.09 14.62
N GLU A 320 11.62 16.16 15.79
CA GLU A 320 11.23 14.99 16.60
C GLU A 320 10.19 14.15 15.85
N ARG A 321 9.22 14.81 15.19
CA ARG A 321 8.19 14.13 14.41
C ARG A 321 8.76 13.50 13.15
N GLU A 322 9.73 14.14 12.52
CA GLU A 322 10.43 13.60 11.35
C GLU A 322 11.28 12.38 11.74
N ALA A 323 12.03 12.44 12.84
CA ALA A 323 12.78 11.32 13.37
C ALA A 323 11.88 10.14 13.76
N PHE A 324 10.75 10.43 14.42
CA PHE A 324 9.75 9.43 14.76
C PHE A 324 9.18 8.75 13.48
N ALA A 325 8.82 9.54 12.47
CA ALA A 325 8.31 9.01 11.20
C ALA A 325 9.30 8.09 10.47
N GLU A 326 10.61 8.39 10.56
CA GLU A 326 11.65 7.55 9.98
C GLU A 326 11.81 6.22 10.74
N ASN A 327 11.63 6.22 12.05
CA ASN A 327 11.74 5.01 12.87
C ASN A 327 10.48 4.13 12.84
N LEU A 328 9.30 4.66 12.51
CA LEU A 328 8.10 3.85 12.39
C LEU A 328 8.23 2.79 11.28
N SER A 329 7.72 1.60 11.56
CA SER A 329 7.50 0.56 10.56
C SER A 329 6.02 0.36 10.32
N PHE A 330 5.62 0.37 9.05
CA PHE A 330 4.27 0.01 8.61
C PHE A 330 4.37 -1.29 7.81
N SER A 331 3.49 -2.23 8.09
CA SER A 331 3.46 -3.51 7.37
C SER A 331 2.03 -4.02 7.21
N PRO A 332 1.66 -4.55 6.04
CA PRO A 332 0.38 -5.24 5.92
C PRO A 332 0.26 -6.43 6.89
N ALA A 333 1.39 -7.01 7.32
CA ALA A 333 1.44 -8.11 8.29
C ALA A 333 1.11 -7.68 9.73
N HIS A 334 1.13 -6.37 10.05
CA HIS A 334 0.64 -5.86 11.34
C HIS A 334 -0.88 -5.82 11.31
N SER A 335 -1.53 -6.97 11.45
CA SER A 335 -2.97 -7.10 11.32
C SER A 335 -3.56 -8.13 12.27
N LEU A 336 -4.86 -8.03 12.50
CA LEU A 336 -5.64 -9.13 13.05
C LEU A 336 -5.70 -10.29 12.04
N ALA A 337 -5.89 -11.51 12.54
CA ALA A 337 -6.11 -12.70 11.71
C ALA A 337 -7.31 -12.51 10.76
N ASP A 338 -8.39 -11.90 11.26
CA ASP A 338 -9.60 -11.57 10.49
C ASP A 338 -9.37 -10.55 9.36
N HIS A 339 -8.30 -9.74 9.45
CA HIS A 339 -7.95 -8.72 8.46
C HIS A 339 -6.61 -8.99 7.78
N ARG A 340 -6.24 -10.26 7.74
CA ARG A 340 -4.99 -10.70 7.14
C ARG A 340 -4.89 -10.31 5.67
N PRO A 341 -3.77 -9.76 5.22
CA PRO A 341 -3.50 -9.50 3.81
C PRO A 341 -3.39 -10.81 3.01
N ILE A 342 -4.00 -10.85 1.83
CA ILE A 342 -4.02 -12.01 0.94
C ILE A 342 -3.63 -11.64 -0.50
N GLY A 343 -3.24 -12.64 -1.29
CA GLY A 343 -2.82 -12.49 -2.69
C GLY A 343 -1.33 -12.18 -2.87
N GLY A 344 -0.80 -12.48 -4.05
CA GLY A 344 0.63 -12.47 -4.34
C GLY A 344 1.34 -11.16 -4.02
N ILE A 345 0.77 -10.02 -4.39
CA ILE A 345 1.38 -8.72 -4.06
C ILE A 345 1.43 -8.49 -2.54
N ASN A 346 0.43 -8.90 -1.77
CA ASN A 346 0.49 -8.77 -0.31
C ASN A 346 1.49 -9.75 0.29
N ARG A 347 1.58 -11.01 -0.21
CA ARG A 347 2.62 -11.97 0.22
C ARG A 347 4.01 -11.38 0.00
N ALA A 348 4.28 -10.87 -1.19
CA ALA A 348 5.55 -10.19 -1.49
C ALA A 348 5.78 -8.98 -0.58
N ARG A 349 4.77 -8.11 -0.38
CA ARG A 349 4.88 -6.93 0.49
C ARG A 349 5.19 -7.31 1.94
N MET A 350 4.54 -8.33 2.49
CA MET A 350 4.80 -8.77 3.86
C MET A 350 6.27 -9.15 4.06
N ILE A 351 6.80 -9.97 3.16
CA ILE A 351 8.19 -10.45 3.21
C ILE A 351 9.17 -9.29 2.99
N LEU A 352 8.98 -8.52 1.91
CA LEU A 352 9.85 -7.38 1.58
C LEU A 352 9.84 -6.31 2.69
N TYR A 353 8.68 -5.98 3.27
CA TYR A 353 8.57 -4.95 4.30
C TYR A 353 9.22 -5.38 5.60
N HIS A 354 9.05 -6.65 5.98
CA HIS A 354 9.73 -7.21 7.14
C HIS A 354 11.26 -7.12 6.96
N HIS A 355 11.78 -7.72 5.89
CA HIS A 355 13.22 -7.80 5.63
C HIS A 355 13.87 -6.42 5.47
N LEU A 356 13.32 -5.55 4.61
CA LEU A 356 13.88 -4.21 4.37
C LEU A 356 13.72 -3.27 5.57
N SER A 357 12.72 -3.49 6.44
CA SER A 357 12.62 -2.75 7.71
C SER A 357 13.74 -3.13 8.66
N GLU A 358 14.03 -4.41 8.83
CA GLU A 358 15.15 -4.89 9.66
C GLU A 358 16.49 -4.42 9.11
N PHE A 359 16.68 -4.55 7.80
CA PHE A 359 17.88 -4.05 7.11
C PHE A 359 18.10 -2.55 7.36
N ARG A 360 17.06 -1.72 7.19
CA ARG A 360 17.14 -0.27 7.42
C ARG A 360 17.47 0.08 8.86
N HIS A 361 16.80 -0.55 9.84
CA HIS A 361 17.03 -0.30 11.25
C HIS A 361 18.45 -0.71 11.67
N SER A 362 18.90 -1.89 11.23
CA SER A 362 20.27 -2.36 11.48
C SER A 362 21.32 -1.43 10.91
N ARG A 363 21.14 -0.96 9.67
CA ARG A 363 22.07 -0.07 9.00
C ARG A 363 22.13 1.34 9.62
N ASN A 364 21.05 1.75 10.30
CA ASN A 364 20.95 3.04 10.98
C ASN A 364 21.27 2.96 12.47
N ASP A 365 21.63 1.78 12.99
CA ASP A 365 21.82 1.53 14.43
C ASP A 365 20.60 1.99 15.27
N GLN A 366 19.40 1.68 14.77
CA GLN A 366 18.14 2.03 15.41
C GLN A 366 17.37 0.76 15.78
N PRO A 367 16.82 0.66 17.02
CA PRO A 367 15.98 -0.48 17.37
C PRO A 367 14.68 -0.46 16.57
N LEU A 368 14.15 -1.65 16.32
CA LEU A 368 12.78 -1.79 15.86
C LEU A 368 11.83 -1.29 16.95
N PHE A 369 10.88 -0.46 16.56
CA PHE A 369 9.99 0.24 17.48
C PHE A 369 8.54 0.17 17.01
N GLU A 370 7.65 -0.18 17.93
CA GLU A 370 6.19 -0.05 17.74
C GLU A 370 5.61 0.92 18.77
N PRO A 371 4.85 1.93 18.34
CA PRO A 371 4.25 2.89 19.25
C PRO A 371 3.17 2.20 20.10
N ARG A 372 3.03 2.66 21.34
CA ARG A 372 1.96 2.27 22.26
C ARG A 372 0.84 3.32 22.25
N PRO A 373 -0.40 2.91 22.61
CA PRO A 373 -1.54 3.82 22.73
C PRO A 373 -1.28 4.98 23.69
#